data_3a230b41ed2362337550973474913079
#
_entry.id   3a230b41ed2362337550973474913079
#
_cell.length_a   1.000
_cell.length_b   1.000
_cell.length_c   1.000
_cell.angle_alpha   90.00
_cell.angle_beta   90.00
_cell.angle_gamma   90.00
#
_symmetry.space_group_name_H-M   'P 1'
#
loop_
_entity.id
_entity.type
_entity.pdbx_description
1 polymer ?
#
loop_
_entity_poly.entity_id
_entity_poly.type
_entity_poly.pdbx_seq_one_letter_code
_entity_poly.pdbx_strand_id
1 'polypeptide(L)'
;MAIIMDGNRRFAFKNRLTSGVGHRIGKAKLEEVLDWVLELNIPWFTVYALSTENLNRPQAELDALFDLYIEGLNDIAEDPRIHANHVRVQIIGRRDLLPARVIEAIDHAEGRTAGYDRFVFSVCLAYGSREEILDAIRAIAEDHAKGELALEAIDEAAVSDRLYTADMPDPDLVIRTSGEERISNFLLWQMAYAELYFTDVYWPSFSKRELLKAIKAFQQRKRRYGA
;
A
#
# COMPACT_ATOMS: atom_id res chain seq x y z
N MET A 1 6.97 -5.91 -3.96
CA MET A 1 7.21 -4.53 -4.44
C MET A 1 6.15 -3.60 -3.86
N ALA A 2 6.54 -2.36 -3.48
CA ALA A 2 5.57 -1.38 -2.97
C ALA A 2 5.70 -0.03 -3.70
N ILE A 3 4.60 0.76 -3.77
CA ILE A 3 4.59 2.08 -4.41
C ILE A 3 3.91 3.12 -3.53
N ILE A 4 4.58 4.27 -3.32
CA ILE A 4 4.00 5.48 -2.76
C ILE A 4 3.52 6.34 -3.93
N MET A 5 2.22 6.38 -4.15
CA MET A 5 1.53 7.03 -5.28
C MET A 5 1.39 8.55 -5.07
N ASP A 6 2.52 9.26 -5.08
CA ASP A 6 2.53 10.70 -4.79
C ASP A 6 2.42 11.55 -6.06
N GLY A 7 1.84 12.74 -5.92
CA GLY A 7 1.80 13.77 -6.97
C GLY A 7 0.43 14.00 -7.62
N ASN A 8 -0.65 13.33 -7.23
CA ASN A 8 -1.99 13.51 -7.80
C ASN A 8 -2.45 14.99 -7.78
N ARG A 9 -2.32 15.67 -6.64
CA ARG A 9 -2.72 17.08 -6.47
C ARG A 9 -1.82 18.02 -7.25
N ARG A 10 -0.49 17.78 -7.24
CA ARG A 10 0.49 18.60 -7.99
C ARG A 10 0.29 18.46 -9.50
N PHE A 11 0.01 17.24 -9.97
CA PHE A 11 -0.37 16.98 -11.35
C PHE A 11 -1.63 17.76 -11.74
N ALA A 12 -2.68 17.69 -10.94
CA ALA A 12 -3.92 18.41 -11.17
C ALA A 12 -3.68 19.93 -11.27
N PHE A 13 -2.97 20.52 -10.28
CA PHE A 13 -2.64 21.94 -10.28
C PHE A 13 -1.87 22.36 -11.54
N LYS A 14 -0.83 21.61 -11.91
CA LYS A 14 -0.02 21.89 -13.12
C LYS A 14 -0.85 21.86 -14.39
N ASN A 15 -1.89 21.02 -14.46
CA ASN A 15 -2.76 20.88 -15.61
C ASN A 15 -4.07 21.70 -15.50
N ARG A 16 -4.18 22.60 -14.52
CA ARG A 16 -5.38 23.42 -14.27
C ARG A 16 -6.65 22.60 -14.03
N LEU A 17 -6.50 21.45 -13.37
CA LEU A 17 -7.57 20.54 -12.98
C LEU A 17 -7.84 20.64 -11.47
N THR A 18 -8.99 20.15 -11.03
CA THR A 18 -9.28 20.01 -9.60
C THR A 18 -8.53 18.83 -8.98
N SER A 19 -8.31 18.88 -7.67
CA SER A 19 -7.67 17.77 -6.92
C SER A 19 -8.41 16.44 -7.13
N GLY A 20 -9.75 16.45 -7.13
CA GLY A 20 -10.55 15.25 -7.36
C GLY A 20 -10.33 14.63 -8.74
N VAL A 21 -10.17 15.44 -9.80
CA VAL A 21 -9.82 14.95 -11.13
C VAL A 21 -8.43 14.31 -11.12
N GLY A 22 -7.46 14.93 -10.43
CA GLY A 22 -6.11 14.36 -10.28
C GLY A 22 -6.12 12.98 -9.61
N HIS A 23 -6.92 12.81 -8.55
CA HIS A 23 -7.07 11.53 -7.87
C HIS A 23 -7.77 10.48 -8.76
N ARG A 24 -8.79 10.85 -9.53
CA ARG A 24 -9.47 9.96 -10.47
C ARG A 24 -8.55 9.46 -11.58
N ILE A 25 -7.70 10.35 -12.13
CA ILE A 25 -6.65 9.95 -13.10
C ILE A 25 -5.63 9.02 -12.42
N GLY A 26 -5.31 9.28 -11.14
CA GLY A 26 -4.43 8.41 -10.35
C GLY A 26 -5.02 7.02 -10.08
N LYS A 27 -6.36 6.89 -9.90
CA LYS A 27 -7.05 5.59 -9.82
C LYS A 27 -6.90 4.82 -11.14
N ALA A 28 -7.22 5.44 -12.27
CA ALA A 28 -7.06 4.80 -13.58
C ALA A 28 -5.59 4.38 -13.84
N LYS A 29 -4.62 5.19 -13.37
CA LYS A 29 -3.21 4.82 -13.46
C LYS A 29 -2.87 3.59 -12.60
N LEU A 30 -3.49 3.43 -11.43
CA LEU A 30 -3.29 2.24 -10.61
C LEU A 30 -3.75 0.96 -11.33
N GLU A 31 -4.86 1.01 -12.04
CA GLU A 31 -5.37 -0.10 -12.84
C GLU A 31 -4.38 -0.50 -13.95
N GLU A 32 -3.81 0.49 -14.68
CA GLU A 32 -2.76 0.22 -15.67
C GLU A 32 -1.50 -0.41 -15.04
N VAL A 33 -1.09 0.10 -13.88
CA VAL A 33 0.11 -0.42 -13.17
C VAL A 33 -0.13 -1.83 -12.67
N LEU A 34 -1.33 -2.15 -12.21
CA LEU A 34 -1.69 -3.51 -11.81
C LEU A 34 -1.54 -4.49 -12.97
N ASP A 35 -2.00 -4.12 -14.18
CA ASP A 35 -1.80 -4.94 -15.38
C ASP A 35 -0.30 -5.19 -15.64
N TRP A 36 0.55 -4.15 -15.51
CA TRP A 36 1.99 -4.32 -15.73
C TRP A 36 2.63 -5.21 -14.66
N VAL A 37 2.18 -5.10 -13.41
CA VAL A 37 2.64 -5.94 -12.30
C VAL A 37 2.30 -7.41 -12.54
N LEU A 38 1.08 -7.70 -13.01
CA LEU A 38 0.64 -9.05 -13.36
C LEU A 38 1.44 -9.61 -14.56
N GLU A 39 1.64 -8.82 -15.63
CA GLU A 39 2.47 -9.22 -16.77
C GLU A 39 3.92 -9.53 -16.37
N LEU A 40 4.49 -8.79 -15.41
CA LEU A 40 5.84 -8.99 -14.91
C LEU A 40 5.93 -10.11 -13.88
N ASN A 41 4.82 -10.78 -13.55
CA ASN A 41 4.74 -11.83 -12.53
C ASN A 41 5.32 -11.39 -11.18
N ILE A 42 5.00 -10.18 -10.73
CA ILE A 42 5.37 -9.68 -9.39
C ILE A 42 4.30 -10.14 -8.40
N PRO A 43 4.56 -11.15 -7.55
CA PRO A 43 3.51 -11.83 -6.79
C PRO A 43 2.90 -10.97 -5.67
N TRP A 44 3.65 -10.00 -5.15
CA TRP A 44 3.21 -9.12 -4.06
C TRP A 44 3.34 -7.67 -4.46
N PHE A 45 2.22 -6.96 -4.50
CA PHE A 45 2.16 -5.56 -4.87
C PHE A 45 1.40 -4.75 -3.82
N THR A 46 2.07 -3.78 -3.19
CA THR A 46 1.50 -2.94 -2.13
C THR A 46 1.49 -1.48 -2.58
N VAL A 47 0.39 -0.78 -2.34
CA VAL A 47 0.26 0.65 -2.65
C VAL A 47 -0.14 1.47 -1.43
N TYR A 48 0.40 2.69 -1.32
CA TYR A 48 0.03 3.64 -0.30
C TYR A 48 -1.06 4.58 -0.80
N ALA A 49 -2.30 4.34 -0.40
CA ALA A 49 -3.46 5.09 -0.89
C ALA A 49 -3.86 6.25 0.03
N LEU A 50 -3.90 6.02 1.37
CA LEU A 50 -4.27 7.03 2.35
C LEU A 50 -3.47 6.83 3.64
N SER A 51 -2.70 7.85 4.05
CA SER A 51 -2.03 7.82 5.35
C SER A 51 -2.97 8.26 6.48
N THR A 52 -2.65 7.89 7.73
CA THR A 52 -3.35 8.39 8.92
C THR A 52 -3.32 9.92 9.00
N GLU A 53 -2.19 10.56 8.64
CA GLU A 53 -2.05 12.01 8.61
C GLU A 53 -2.98 12.67 7.58
N ASN A 54 -3.31 11.97 6.50
CA ASN A 54 -4.23 12.48 5.47
C ASN A 54 -5.68 12.55 5.96
N LEU A 55 -6.05 11.87 7.03
CA LEU A 55 -7.38 11.98 7.66
C LEU A 55 -7.63 13.37 8.26
N ASN A 56 -6.58 14.19 8.42
CA ASN A 56 -6.71 15.59 8.83
C ASN A 56 -7.05 16.57 7.67
N ARG A 57 -7.30 16.06 6.45
CA ARG A 57 -7.72 16.88 5.32
C ARG A 57 -9.13 17.43 5.52
N PRO A 58 -9.51 18.53 4.81
CA PRO A 58 -10.89 19.03 4.84
C PRO A 58 -11.89 17.93 4.52
N GLN A 59 -13.01 17.89 5.26
CA GLN A 59 -14.01 16.82 5.17
C GLN A 59 -14.50 16.58 3.73
N ALA A 60 -14.77 17.64 2.98
CA ALA A 60 -15.21 17.53 1.58
C ALA A 60 -14.17 16.83 0.67
N GLU A 61 -12.86 16.99 0.96
CA GLU A 61 -11.81 16.28 0.24
C GLU A 61 -11.79 14.80 0.64
N LEU A 62 -11.94 14.51 1.95
CA LEU A 62 -12.00 13.13 2.45
C LEU A 62 -13.21 12.39 1.90
N ASP A 63 -14.39 13.01 1.89
CA ASP A 63 -15.61 12.39 1.36
C ASP A 63 -15.44 12.01 -0.12
N ALA A 64 -14.84 12.91 -0.92
CA ALA A 64 -14.56 12.63 -2.33
C ALA A 64 -13.51 11.50 -2.51
N LEU A 65 -12.54 11.40 -1.61
CA LEU A 65 -11.57 10.31 -1.61
C LEU A 65 -12.22 8.98 -1.20
N PHE A 66 -13.05 8.98 -0.16
CA PHE A 66 -13.76 7.78 0.26
C PHE A 66 -14.70 7.26 -0.84
N ASP A 67 -15.42 8.15 -1.55
CA ASP A 67 -16.24 7.76 -2.69
C ASP A 67 -15.39 7.12 -3.80
N LEU A 68 -14.20 7.66 -4.08
CA LEU A 68 -13.27 7.09 -5.05
C LEU A 68 -12.72 5.73 -4.62
N TYR A 69 -12.45 5.53 -3.31
CA TYR A 69 -12.00 4.23 -2.80
C TYR A 69 -13.10 3.19 -2.86
N ILE A 70 -14.35 3.55 -2.50
CA ILE A 70 -15.52 2.66 -2.64
C ILE A 70 -15.71 2.24 -4.09
N GLU A 71 -15.68 3.21 -5.03
CA GLU A 71 -15.73 2.92 -6.47
C GLU A 71 -14.63 1.94 -6.87
N GLY A 72 -13.36 2.23 -6.50
CA GLY A 72 -12.22 1.40 -6.85
C GLY A 72 -12.27 -0.01 -6.26
N LEU A 73 -12.72 -0.16 -5.01
CA LEU A 73 -12.87 -1.46 -4.35
C LEU A 73 -13.96 -2.30 -5.00
N ASN A 74 -15.09 -1.67 -5.35
CA ASN A 74 -16.17 -2.36 -6.05
C ASN A 74 -15.76 -2.77 -7.48
N ASP A 75 -15.05 -1.90 -8.20
CA ASP A 75 -14.52 -2.21 -9.53
C ASP A 75 -13.56 -3.42 -9.45
N ILE A 76 -12.63 -3.43 -8.50
CA ILE A 76 -11.69 -4.54 -8.27
C ILE A 76 -12.41 -5.84 -7.91
N ALA A 77 -13.45 -5.77 -7.09
CA ALA A 77 -14.22 -6.95 -6.65
C ALA A 77 -14.87 -7.70 -7.82
N GLU A 78 -15.18 -7.00 -8.90
CA GLU A 78 -15.86 -7.55 -10.08
C GLU A 78 -14.97 -7.60 -11.34
N ASP A 79 -13.71 -7.17 -11.24
CA ASP A 79 -12.80 -7.11 -12.40
C ASP A 79 -12.41 -8.52 -12.88
N PRO A 80 -12.74 -8.89 -14.15
CA PRO A 80 -12.37 -10.20 -14.69
C PRO A 80 -10.87 -10.51 -14.64
N ARG A 81 -10.00 -9.49 -14.68
CA ARG A 81 -8.54 -9.65 -14.63
C ARG A 81 -8.09 -10.11 -13.25
N ILE A 82 -8.71 -9.60 -12.17
CA ILE A 82 -8.49 -10.00 -10.78
C ILE A 82 -8.81 -11.48 -10.61
N HIS A 83 -9.99 -11.89 -11.08
CA HIS A 83 -10.45 -13.28 -10.97
C HIS A 83 -9.62 -14.23 -11.85
N ALA A 84 -9.36 -13.88 -13.12
CA ALA A 84 -8.59 -14.72 -14.04
C ALA A 84 -7.13 -14.93 -13.60
N ASN A 85 -6.55 -13.95 -12.91
CA ASN A 85 -5.19 -14.04 -12.38
C ASN A 85 -5.12 -14.53 -10.94
N HIS A 86 -6.24 -14.84 -10.29
CA HIS A 86 -6.32 -15.27 -8.88
C HIS A 86 -5.60 -14.26 -7.96
N VAL A 87 -5.96 -12.98 -8.08
CA VAL A 87 -5.41 -11.89 -7.25
C VAL A 87 -6.20 -11.77 -5.96
N ARG A 88 -5.58 -12.03 -4.82
CA ARG A 88 -6.13 -11.72 -3.50
C ARG A 88 -5.96 -10.24 -3.22
N VAL A 89 -7.07 -9.57 -2.93
CA VAL A 89 -7.08 -8.17 -2.51
C VAL A 89 -7.10 -8.12 -0.99
N GLN A 90 -6.28 -7.28 -0.39
CA GLN A 90 -6.29 -7.03 1.05
C GLN A 90 -6.06 -5.57 1.38
N ILE A 91 -6.74 -5.08 2.40
CA ILE A 91 -6.64 -3.69 2.85
C ILE A 91 -5.96 -3.65 4.20
N ILE A 92 -4.87 -2.90 4.28
CA ILE A 92 -4.01 -2.77 5.45
C ILE A 92 -4.18 -1.39 6.05
N GLY A 93 -4.39 -1.30 7.37
CA GLY A 93 -4.49 -0.04 8.10
C GLY A 93 -5.60 -0.03 9.14
N ARG A 94 -5.87 1.15 9.67
CA ARG A 94 -6.80 1.40 10.78
C ARG A 94 -8.23 1.48 10.27
N ARG A 95 -8.91 0.32 10.18
CA ARG A 95 -10.32 0.24 9.74
C ARG A 95 -11.26 1.02 10.65
N ASP A 96 -10.95 1.10 11.94
CA ASP A 96 -11.71 1.86 12.94
C ASP A 96 -11.73 3.38 12.69
N LEU A 97 -10.84 3.89 11.86
CA LEU A 97 -10.79 5.29 11.43
C LEU A 97 -11.57 5.56 10.12
N LEU A 98 -12.12 4.52 9.49
CA LEU A 98 -12.81 4.63 8.22
C LEU A 98 -14.34 4.66 8.41
N PRO A 99 -15.09 5.39 7.57
CA PRO A 99 -16.55 5.34 7.58
C PRO A 99 -17.08 3.94 7.26
N ALA A 100 -18.22 3.55 7.85
CA ALA A 100 -18.83 2.23 7.66
C ALA A 100 -19.02 1.85 6.18
N ARG A 101 -19.40 2.80 5.32
CA ARG A 101 -19.57 2.60 3.86
C ARG A 101 -18.26 2.19 3.15
N VAL A 102 -17.10 2.62 3.68
CA VAL A 102 -15.79 2.21 3.15
C VAL A 102 -15.45 0.80 3.62
N ILE A 103 -15.75 0.49 4.90
CA ILE A 103 -15.55 -0.84 5.48
C ILE A 103 -16.38 -1.89 4.71
N GLU A 104 -17.64 -1.59 4.40
CA GLU A 104 -18.50 -2.46 3.60
C GLU A 104 -17.91 -2.77 2.21
N ALA A 105 -17.34 -1.76 1.54
CA ALA A 105 -16.67 -1.96 0.25
C ALA A 105 -15.36 -2.78 0.39
N ILE A 106 -14.62 -2.59 1.49
CA ILE A 106 -13.43 -3.40 1.81
C ILE A 106 -13.84 -4.86 2.00
N ASP A 107 -14.82 -5.13 2.86
CA ASP A 107 -15.27 -6.48 3.17
C ASP A 107 -15.81 -7.19 1.92
N HIS A 108 -16.48 -6.45 1.02
CA HIS A 108 -16.92 -6.96 -0.27
C HIS A 108 -15.73 -7.38 -1.14
N ALA A 109 -14.74 -6.50 -1.36
CA ALA A 109 -13.61 -6.78 -2.23
C ALA A 109 -12.72 -7.92 -1.69
N GLU A 110 -12.43 -7.91 -0.39
CA GLU A 110 -11.67 -8.99 0.26
C GLU A 110 -12.43 -10.31 0.22
N GLY A 111 -13.74 -10.31 0.52
CA GLY A 111 -14.58 -11.51 0.48
C GLY A 111 -14.66 -12.14 -0.91
N ARG A 112 -14.76 -11.32 -1.97
CA ARG A 112 -14.78 -11.79 -3.37
C ARG A 112 -13.47 -12.44 -3.82
N THR A 113 -12.35 -12.13 -3.18
CA THR A 113 -11.00 -12.56 -3.57
C THR A 113 -10.29 -13.42 -2.52
N ALA A 114 -10.94 -13.72 -1.39
CA ALA A 114 -10.35 -14.41 -0.24
C ALA A 114 -9.73 -15.79 -0.58
N GLY A 115 -10.28 -16.50 -1.56
CA GLY A 115 -9.79 -17.82 -1.98
C GLY A 115 -8.62 -17.78 -2.97
N TYR A 116 -8.09 -16.60 -3.32
CA TYR A 116 -7.01 -16.47 -4.29
C TYR A 116 -5.65 -16.39 -3.60
N ASP A 117 -4.63 -16.92 -4.24
CA ASP A 117 -3.29 -17.08 -3.65
C ASP A 117 -2.12 -16.85 -4.63
N ARG A 118 -2.42 -16.65 -5.92
CA ARG A 118 -1.36 -16.51 -6.94
C ARG A 118 -0.68 -15.16 -6.91
N PHE A 119 -1.47 -14.10 -6.73
CA PHE A 119 -0.99 -12.73 -6.57
C PHE A 119 -1.68 -12.09 -5.36
N VAL A 120 -1.00 -11.17 -4.71
CA VAL A 120 -1.58 -10.38 -3.62
C VAL A 120 -1.45 -8.90 -3.95
N PHE A 121 -2.57 -8.21 -3.97
CA PHE A 121 -2.65 -6.76 -4.11
C PHE A 121 -3.09 -6.14 -2.80
N SER A 122 -2.16 -5.42 -2.14
CA SER A 122 -2.38 -4.80 -0.84
C SER A 122 -2.52 -3.29 -0.97
N VAL A 123 -3.58 -2.74 -0.41
CA VAL A 123 -3.82 -1.29 -0.38
C VAL A 123 -3.74 -0.78 1.05
N CYS A 124 -2.75 0.08 1.33
CA CYS A 124 -2.62 0.74 2.62
C CYS A 124 -3.59 1.93 2.69
N LEU A 125 -4.66 1.80 3.49
CA LEU A 125 -5.74 2.75 3.64
C LEU A 125 -5.92 3.13 5.12
N ALA A 126 -5.91 4.42 5.43
CA ALA A 126 -5.79 4.92 6.81
C ALA A 126 -4.61 4.25 7.55
N TYR A 127 -3.49 4.13 6.86
CA TYR A 127 -2.32 3.42 7.33
C TYR A 127 -1.23 4.39 7.80
N GLY A 128 -0.54 3.99 8.87
CA GLY A 128 0.68 4.61 9.34
C GLY A 128 1.51 3.57 10.07
N SER A 129 2.79 3.45 9.71
CA SER A 129 3.65 2.41 10.28
C SER A 129 3.94 2.63 11.77
N ARG A 130 3.96 3.88 12.24
CA ARG A 130 4.12 4.17 13.67
C ARG A 130 2.94 3.63 14.48
N GLU A 131 1.72 3.80 13.98
CA GLU A 131 0.50 3.28 14.58
C GLU A 131 0.51 1.75 14.56
N GLU A 132 0.87 1.14 13.44
CA GLU A 132 1.03 -0.31 13.31
C GLU A 132 2.01 -0.88 14.32
N ILE A 133 3.20 -0.29 14.45
CA ILE A 133 4.23 -0.70 15.42
C ILE A 133 3.72 -0.53 16.86
N LEU A 134 3.03 0.56 17.17
CA LEU A 134 2.45 0.77 18.50
C LEU A 134 1.38 -0.28 18.84
N ASP A 135 0.55 -0.66 17.86
CA ASP A 135 -0.45 -1.70 18.06
C ASP A 135 0.21 -3.08 18.25
N ALA A 136 1.27 -3.39 17.50
CA ALA A 136 2.07 -4.60 17.72
C ALA A 136 2.72 -4.63 19.14
N ILE A 137 3.29 -3.50 19.59
CA ILE A 137 3.85 -3.37 20.95
C ILE A 137 2.78 -3.60 22.02
N ARG A 138 1.57 -3.05 21.85
CA ARG A 138 0.45 -3.26 22.78
C ARG A 138 0.05 -4.73 22.85
N ALA A 139 -0.09 -5.38 21.69
CA ALA A 139 -0.41 -6.81 21.63
C ALA A 139 0.65 -7.66 22.33
N ILE A 140 1.96 -7.37 22.14
CA ILE A 140 3.06 -8.03 22.83
C ILE A 140 2.96 -7.83 24.35
N ALA A 141 2.69 -6.61 24.80
CA ALA A 141 2.57 -6.30 26.24
C ALA A 141 1.37 -7.02 26.88
N GLU A 142 0.25 -7.12 26.15
CA GLU A 142 -0.93 -7.86 26.61
C GLU A 142 -0.67 -9.36 26.70
N ASP A 143 -0.03 -9.97 25.70
CA ASP A 143 0.33 -11.39 25.68
C ASP A 143 1.32 -11.72 26.80
N HIS A 144 2.30 -10.84 27.04
CA HIS A 144 3.21 -10.97 28.16
C HIS A 144 2.48 -10.89 29.51
N ALA A 145 1.58 -9.94 29.69
CA ALA A 145 0.82 -9.79 30.94
C ALA A 145 -0.11 -10.99 31.22
N LYS A 146 -0.58 -11.69 30.18
CA LYS A 146 -1.36 -12.93 30.28
C LYS A 146 -0.48 -14.18 30.51
N GLY A 147 0.85 -14.05 30.42
CA GLY A 147 1.79 -15.16 30.48
C GLY A 147 1.87 -16.01 29.18
N GLU A 148 1.32 -15.53 28.09
CA GLU A 148 1.31 -16.19 26.78
C GLU A 148 2.62 -15.95 26.01
N LEU A 149 3.38 -14.90 26.35
CA LEU A 149 4.66 -14.57 25.74
C LEU A 149 5.71 -14.26 26.84
N ALA A 150 6.79 -15.03 26.89
CA ALA A 150 7.91 -14.74 27.76
C ALA A 150 8.71 -13.52 27.28
N LEU A 151 9.33 -12.75 28.18
CA LEU A 151 10.11 -11.56 27.85
C LEU A 151 11.26 -11.90 26.88
N GLU A 152 11.91 -13.04 27.07
CA GLU A 152 13.03 -13.52 26.28
C GLU A 152 12.62 -13.99 24.88
N ALA A 153 11.32 -14.21 24.65
CA ALA A 153 10.74 -14.58 23.34
C ALA A 153 10.30 -13.36 22.52
N ILE A 154 10.52 -12.14 23.04
CA ILE A 154 10.25 -10.91 22.29
C ILE A 154 11.45 -10.64 21.38
N ASP A 155 11.35 -11.10 20.13
CA ASP A 155 12.32 -10.94 19.06
C ASP A 155 11.69 -10.26 17.81
N GLU A 156 12.43 -10.18 16.71
CA GLU A 156 11.94 -9.60 15.47
C GLU A 156 10.72 -10.35 14.91
N ALA A 157 10.66 -11.66 15.07
CA ALA A 157 9.53 -12.47 14.63
C ALA A 157 8.28 -12.15 15.46
N ALA A 158 8.43 -12.05 16.80
CA ALA A 158 7.33 -11.70 17.69
C ALA A 158 6.70 -10.32 17.36
N VAL A 159 7.50 -9.38 16.88
CA VAL A 159 7.01 -8.08 16.38
C VAL A 159 6.34 -8.25 15.01
N SER A 160 7.02 -8.88 14.06
CA SER A 160 6.54 -9.07 12.68
C SER A 160 5.19 -9.79 12.62
N ASP A 161 5.00 -10.82 13.47
CA ASP A 161 3.75 -11.60 13.57
C ASP A 161 2.55 -10.79 14.08
N ARG A 162 2.79 -9.59 14.62
CA ARG A 162 1.74 -8.70 15.16
C ARG A 162 1.58 -7.41 14.37
N LEU A 163 2.34 -7.24 13.29
CA LEU A 163 2.11 -6.15 12.35
C LEU A 163 0.88 -6.43 11.49
N TYR A 164 0.31 -5.39 10.90
CA TYR A 164 -0.81 -5.53 9.95
C TYR A 164 -0.41 -6.31 8.69
N THR A 165 0.89 -6.51 8.49
CA THR A 165 1.52 -7.21 7.37
C THR A 165 2.06 -8.58 7.73
N ALA A 166 1.65 -9.18 8.86
CA ALA A 166 2.18 -10.46 9.38
C ALA A 166 2.23 -11.59 8.34
N ASP A 167 1.21 -11.66 7.46
CA ASP A 167 1.12 -12.70 6.41
C ASP A 167 1.79 -12.28 5.09
N MET A 168 2.61 -11.23 5.09
CA MET A 168 3.20 -10.67 3.87
C MET A 168 4.73 -10.71 3.93
N PRO A 169 5.41 -10.98 2.80
CA PRO A 169 6.85 -10.76 2.72
C PRO A 169 7.18 -9.27 2.69
N ASP A 170 8.32 -8.92 3.25
CA ASP A 170 8.87 -7.58 3.16
C ASP A 170 9.08 -7.17 1.69
N PRO A 171 8.84 -5.89 1.34
CA PRO A 171 9.04 -5.42 -0.02
C PRO A 171 10.52 -5.35 -0.37
N ASP A 172 10.93 -5.93 -1.48
CA ASP A 172 12.30 -5.79 -1.99
C ASP A 172 12.59 -4.43 -2.61
N LEU A 173 11.56 -3.82 -3.22
CA LEU A 173 11.64 -2.54 -3.92
C LEU A 173 10.47 -1.64 -3.52
N VAL A 174 10.79 -0.43 -3.10
CA VAL A 174 9.82 0.63 -2.84
C VAL A 174 10.05 1.78 -3.80
N ILE A 175 9.02 2.12 -4.57
CA ILE A 175 9.05 3.22 -5.54
C ILE A 175 8.24 4.40 -4.97
N ARG A 176 8.79 5.61 -5.03
CA ARG A 176 8.02 6.83 -4.75
C ARG A 176 8.07 7.77 -5.93
N THR A 177 6.89 8.23 -6.35
CA THR A 177 6.72 9.21 -7.42
C THR A 177 6.77 10.65 -6.91
N SER A 178 6.93 11.61 -7.82
CA SER A 178 6.84 13.08 -7.63
C SER A 178 8.05 13.78 -6.99
N GLY A 179 9.24 13.15 -7.01
CA GLY A 179 10.49 13.80 -6.60
C GLY A 179 10.69 13.98 -5.09
N GLU A 180 9.82 13.39 -4.27
CA GLU A 180 9.93 13.46 -2.82
C GLU A 180 10.76 12.27 -2.29
N GLU A 181 11.88 12.56 -1.63
CA GLU A 181 12.83 11.57 -1.12
C GLU A 181 12.61 11.26 0.37
N ARG A 182 11.39 10.90 0.74
CA ARG A 182 11.00 10.47 2.08
C ARG A 182 9.98 9.33 1.99
N ILE A 183 9.81 8.56 3.07
CA ILE A 183 8.93 7.39 3.12
C ILE A 183 7.57 7.67 3.76
N SER A 184 7.42 8.81 4.43
CA SER A 184 6.14 9.32 4.95
C SER A 184 5.35 8.32 5.78
N ASN A 185 5.99 7.70 6.78
CA ASN A 185 5.36 6.74 7.70
C ASN A 185 4.81 5.47 7.00
N PHE A 186 5.39 5.11 5.84
CA PHE A 186 5.00 3.93 5.07
C PHE A 186 5.93 2.75 5.36
N LEU A 187 5.41 1.61 5.80
CA LEU A 187 6.08 0.32 5.97
C LEU A 187 7.47 0.39 6.66
N LEU A 188 7.63 1.18 7.75
CA LEU A 188 8.93 1.45 8.38
C LEU A 188 9.68 0.18 8.79
N TRP A 189 8.97 -0.78 9.38
CA TRP A 189 9.54 -2.05 9.80
C TRP A 189 9.94 -2.90 8.60
N GLN A 190 9.01 -3.07 7.68
CA GLN A 190 9.13 -3.96 6.53
C GLN A 190 10.14 -3.46 5.49
N MET A 191 10.46 -2.15 5.48
CA MET A 191 11.38 -1.54 4.51
C MET A 191 12.85 -1.55 4.96
N ALA A 192 13.17 -2.17 6.10
CA ALA A 192 14.52 -2.12 6.68
C ALA A 192 15.63 -2.48 5.69
N TYR A 193 15.37 -3.39 4.75
CA TYR A 193 16.31 -3.83 3.72
C TYR A 193 15.78 -3.62 2.29
N ALA A 194 14.72 -2.85 2.12
CA ALA A 194 14.17 -2.55 0.80
C ALA A 194 15.07 -1.59 0.02
N GLU A 195 15.16 -1.80 -1.29
CA GLU A 195 15.77 -0.83 -2.19
C GLU A 195 14.77 0.29 -2.49
N LEU A 196 15.20 1.55 -2.31
CA LEU A 196 14.37 2.72 -2.58
C LEU A 196 14.67 3.29 -3.96
N TYR A 197 13.60 3.57 -4.71
CA TYR A 197 13.68 4.24 -6.01
C TYR A 197 12.77 5.47 -6.03
N PHE A 198 13.36 6.64 -6.20
CA PHE A 198 12.64 7.91 -6.29
C PHE A 198 12.61 8.39 -7.74
N THR A 199 11.46 8.91 -8.19
CA THR A 199 11.30 9.49 -9.53
C THR A 199 10.53 10.80 -9.48
N ASP A 200 10.92 11.78 -10.30
CA ASP A 200 10.28 13.09 -10.40
C ASP A 200 8.90 13.05 -11.07
N VAL A 201 8.57 11.93 -11.70
CA VAL A 201 7.31 11.76 -12.43
C VAL A 201 6.15 11.73 -11.43
N TYR A 202 5.12 12.57 -11.64
CA TYR A 202 3.89 12.49 -10.86
C TYR A 202 3.14 11.19 -11.13
N TRP A 203 2.48 10.64 -10.10
CA TRP A 203 1.76 9.38 -10.21
C TRP A 203 0.83 9.27 -11.44
N PRO A 204 -0.04 10.26 -11.76
CA PRO A 204 -0.89 10.17 -12.96
C PRO A 204 -0.12 10.08 -14.28
N SER A 205 1.14 10.49 -14.31
CA SER A 205 2.02 10.41 -15.49
C SER A 205 3.00 9.22 -15.44
N PHE A 206 2.92 8.38 -14.41
CA PHE A 206 3.78 7.21 -14.27
C PHE A 206 3.53 6.23 -15.43
N SER A 207 4.60 5.75 -16.04
CA SER A 207 4.52 4.90 -17.23
C SER A 207 5.19 3.54 -17.00
N LYS A 208 4.85 2.56 -17.84
CA LYS A 208 5.51 1.23 -17.82
C LYS A 208 7.03 1.37 -17.99
N ARG A 209 7.50 2.35 -18.76
CA ARG A 209 8.92 2.66 -18.91
C ARG A 209 9.56 3.07 -17.58
N GLU A 210 8.87 3.87 -16.76
CA GLU A 210 9.38 4.28 -15.45
C GLU A 210 9.42 3.09 -14.48
N LEU A 211 8.38 2.24 -14.48
CA LEU A 211 8.38 0.99 -13.72
C LEU A 211 9.58 0.09 -14.10
N LEU A 212 9.79 -0.12 -15.40
CA LEU A 212 10.92 -0.94 -15.88
C LEU A 212 12.29 -0.33 -15.55
N LYS A 213 12.42 1.01 -15.51
CA LYS A 213 13.65 1.66 -15.03
C LYS A 213 13.90 1.37 -13.55
N ALA A 214 12.85 1.45 -12.70
CA ALA A 214 12.97 1.15 -11.28
C ALA A 214 13.39 -0.31 -11.05
N ILE A 215 12.74 -1.25 -11.75
CA ILE A 215 13.08 -2.68 -11.67
C ILE A 215 14.50 -2.93 -12.18
N LYS A 216 14.93 -2.31 -13.28
CA LYS A 216 16.29 -2.44 -13.79
C LYS A 216 17.32 -1.90 -12.80
N ALA A 217 17.04 -0.75 -12.17
CA ALA A 217 17.92 -0.18 -11.16
C ALA A 217 18.06 -1.13 -9.96
N PHE A 218 16.95 -1.72 -9.50
CA PHE A 218 16.93 -2.74 -8.46
C PHE A 218 17.78 -3.96 -8.83
N GLN A 219 17.61 -4.51 -10.04
CA GLN A 219 18.36 -5.68 -10.50
C GLN A 219 19.88 -5.44 -10.64
N GLN A 220 20.29 -4.19 -10.88
CA GLN A 220 21.69 -3.81 -11.02
C GLN A 220 22.40 -3.58 -9.67
N ARG A 221 21.65 -3.39 -8.58
CA ARG A 221 22.20 -3.21 -7.25
C ARG A 221 22.64 -4.55 -6.67
N LYS A 222 23.88 -4.63 -6.18
CA LYS A 222 24.36 -5.79 -5.44
C LYS A 222 23.94 -5.63 -3.98
N ARG A 223 23.00 -6.44 -3.52
CA ARG A 223 22.64 -6.52 -2.09
C ARG A 223 23.85 -7.07 -1.33
N ARG A 224 24.44 -6.26 -0.46
CA ARG A 224 25.62 -6.64 0.34
C ARG A 224 25.26 -6.81 1.82
N TYR A 225 24.16 -7.27 2.22
CA TYR A 225 23.70 -7.55 3.60
C TYR A 225 24.81 -7.50 4.68
N GLY A 226 25.60 -6.39 4.73
CA GLY A 226 26.68 -6.20 5.70
C GLY A 226 27.97 -6.98 5.43
N ALA A 227 28.17 -7.59 4.27
CA ALA A 227 29.42 -8.28 3.86
C ALA A 227 30.30 -7.39 2.97
#